data_8a21ba5e574cc6e32885996845522a5e
#
_entry.id   8a21ba5e574cc6e32885996845522a5e
#
_cell.length_a   1.000
_cell.length_b   1.000
_cell.length_c   1.000
_cell.angle_alpha   90.00
_cell.angle_beta   90.00
_cell.angle_gamma   90.00
#
_symmetry.space_group_name_H-M   'P 1'
#
loop_
_entity.id
_entity.type
_entity.pdbx_description
1 polymer ?
#
loop_
_entity_poly.entity_id
_entity_poly.type
_entity_poly.pdbx_seq_one_letter_code
_entity_poly.pdbx_strand_id
1 'polypeptide(L)'
;MPSALAGGSWIEPTIWIGLGDRSAIIREEIFGPCCHIRPFDDEEEAVALSNDTPYGLCCSLWTENLSRAHRVSAQMETGLTWVNCWFLRDLRTPFGGSKQSGIGREGGVHSLEFYTELRNGCVKL
;
A
#
# COMPACT_ATOMS: atom_id res chain seq x y z
N MET A 1 23.62 21.00 3.39
CA MET A 1 24.17 19.67 3.10
C MET A 1 25.67 19.67 3.43
N PRO A 2 26.23 18.62 4.07
CA PRO A 2 27.67 18.55 4.33
C PRO A 2 28.46 18.61 3.01
N SER A 3 29.58 19.35 3.01
CA SER A 3 30.42 19.55 1.80
C SER A 3 30.92 18.24 1.17
N ALA A 4 31.11 17.20 1.99
CA ALA A 4 31.54 15.87 1.53
C ALA A 4 30.50 15.16 0.64
N LEU A 5 29.22 15.61 0.64
CA LEU A 5 28.12 15.05 -0.13
C LEU A 5 27.73 15.91 -1.34
N ALA A 6 28.43 17.03 -1.57
CA ALA A 6 28.06 18.00 -2.60
C ALA A 6 28.09 17.45 -4.05
N GLY A 7 28.79 16.35 -4.30
CA GLY A 7 28.88 15.71 -5.63
C GLY A 7 27.82 14.63 -5.89
N GLY A 8 26.93 14.36 -4.95
CA GLY A 8 25.88 13.34 -5.09
C GLY A 8 24.53 13.91 -5.53
N SER A 9 23.64 13.02 -6.01
CA SER A 9 22.25 13.36 -6.31
C SER A 9 21.39 13.18 -5.06
N TRP A 10 21.24 14.26 -4.31
CA TRP A 10 20.54 14.25 -3.02
C TRP A 10 19.22 15.02 -3.13
N ILE A 11 18.18 14.46 -2.53
CA ILE A 11 16.88 15.10 -2.40
C ILE A 11 16.54 15.19 -0.90
N GLU A 12 16.15 16.36 -0.45
CA GLU A 12 15.69 16.55 0.93
C GLU A 12 14.33 15.90 1.17
N PRO A 13 14.10 15.24 2.32
CA PRO A 13 12.76 14.79 2.69
C PRO A 13 11.76 15.95 2.63
N THR A 14 10.67 15.75 1.90
CA THR A 14 9.72 16.81 1.58
C THR A 14 8.31 16.41 2.00
N ILE A 15 7.60 17.32 2.68
CA ILE A 15 6.19 17.16 3.03
C ILE A 15 5.38 18.25 2.33
N TRP A 16 4.33 17.84 1.63
CA TRP A 16 3.36 18.75 1.04
C TRP A 16 2.07 18.79 1.84
N ILE A 17 1.51 19.99 1.98
CA ILE A 17 0.21 20.23 2.60
C ILE A 17 -0.60 21.19 1.70
N GLY A 18 -1.92 21.12 1.82
CA GLY A 18 -2.82 22.07 1.14
C GLY A 18 -2.86 21.94 -0.39
N LEU A 19 -2.43 20.82 -0.95
CA LEU A 19 -2.54 20.56 -2.38
C LEU A 19 -3.98 20.18 -2.74
N GLY A 20 -4.42 20.60 -3.93
CA GLY A 20 -5.71 20.17 -4.47
C GLY A 20 -5.68 18.72 -4.97
N ASP A 21 -6.80 18.01 -4.86
CA ASP A 21 -6.92 16.57 -5.13
C ASP A 21 -6.52 16.11 -6.52
N ARG A 22 -6.48 17.04 -7.49
CA ARG A 22 -6.08 16.77 -8.88
C ARG A 22 -4.59 17.05 -9.14
N SER A 23 -3.83 17.41 -8.10
CA SER A 23 -2.39 17.63 -8.25
C SER A 23 -1.70 16.34 -8.67
N ALA A 24 -0.81 16.39 -9.65
CA ALA A 24 0.02 15.27 -10.07
C ALA A 24 0.82 14.68 -8.89
N ILE A 25 1.27 15.54 -7.96
CA ILE A 25 1.98 15.14 -6.74
C ILE A 25 1.16 14.17 -5.86
N ILE A 26 -0.19 14.29 -5.88
CA ILE A 26 -1.08 13.40 -5.11
C ILE A 26 -1.45 12.16 -5.93
N ARG A 27 -1.58 12.32 -7.25
CA ARG A 27 -2.15 11.29 -8.13
C ARG A 27 -1.12 10.34 -8.72
N GLU A 28 0.14 10.75 -8.79
CA GLU A 28 1.22 9.98 -9.39
C GLU A 28 2.18 9.42 -8.33
N GLU A 29 2.80 8.30 -8.63
CA GLU A 29 3.84 7.73 -7.79
C GLU A 29 5.16 8.47 -8.02
N ILE A 30 5.58 9.31 -7.05
CA ILE A 30 6.81 10.09 -7.17
C ILE A 30 8.06 9.24 -6.95
N PHE A 31 7.94 8.17 -6.18
CA PHE A 31 9.01 7.24 -5.82
C PHE A 31 10.24 7.93 -5.21
N GLY A 32 10.01 8.84 -4.25
CA GLY A 32 11.04 9.65 -3.59
C GLY A 32 10.79 9.87 -2.10
N PRO A 33 11.71 10.54 -1.39
CA PRO A 33 11.59 10.78 0.05
C PRO A 33 10.58 11.91 0.34
N CYS A 34 9.34 11.69 0.01
CA CYS A 34 8.29 12.70 0.11
C CYS A 34 6.95 12.08 0.51
N CYS A 35 6.09 12.90 1.11
CA CYS A 35 4.72 12.54 1.39
C CYS A 35 3.79 13.77 1.32
N HIS A 36 2.51 13.52 1.07
CA HIS A 36 1.45 14.49 1.20
C HIS A 36 0.68 14.23 2.51
N ILE A 37 0.38 15.29 3.24
CA ILE A 37 -0.45 15.23 4.45
C ILE A 37 -1.72 16.03 4.20
N ARG A 38 -2.86 15.40 4.47
CA ARG A 38 -4.17 16.00 4.35
C ARG A 38 -5.02 15.67 5.58
N PRO A 39 -5.69 16.66 6.19
CA PRO A 39 -6.71 16.39 7.19
C PRO A 39 -7.98 15.83 6.54
N PHE A 40 -8.80 15.18 7.33
CA PHE A 40 -10.15 14.73 7.00
C PHE A 40 -11.08 15.00 8.17
N ASP A 41 -12.37 15.15 7.91
CA ASP A 41 -13.36 15.51 8.93
C ASP A 41 -14.01 14.27 9.59
N ASP A 42 -14.19 13.19 8.82
CA ASP A 42 -14.80 11.96 9.33
C ASP A 42 -14.20 10.69 8.69
N GLU A 43 -14.68 9.54 9.15
CA GLU A 43 -14.20 8.22 8.73
C GLU A 43 -14.54 7.93 7.25
N GLU A 44 -15.70 8.37 6.79
CA GLU A 44 -16.14 8.13 5.41
C GLU A 44 -15.27 8.92 4.43
N GLU A 45 -14.96 10.15 4.75
CA GLU A 45 -14.04 10.97 3.96
C GLU A 45 -12.63 10.35 3.95
N ALA A 46 -12.12 9.91 5.11
CA ALA A 46 -10.81 9.27 5.20
C ALA A 46 -10.69 8.05 4.27
N VAL A 47 -11.71 7.19 4.27
CA VAL A 47 -11.78 6.01 3.39
C VAL A 47 -11.87 6.40 1.93
N ALA A 48 -12.74 7.36 1.60
CA ALA A 48 -12.92 7.83 0.23
C ALA A 48 -11.62 8.43 -0.34
N LEU A 49 -10.95 9.29 0.41
CA LEU A 49 -9.67 9.88 0.02
C LEU A 49 -8.55 8.84 -0.14
N SER A 50 -8.49 7.87 0.76
CA SER A 50 -7.48 6.82 0.70
C SER A 50 -7.69 5.88 -0.50
N ASN A 51 -8.93 5.67 -0.92
CA ASN A 51 -9.26 4.86 -2.07
C ASN A 51 -9.26 5.61 -3.41
N ASP A 52 -9.28 6.96 -3.39
CA ASP A 52 -9.24 7.79 -4.61
C ASP A 52 -7.83 7.89 -5.21
N THR A 53 -7.28 6.75 -5.57
CA THR A 53 -5.98 6.61 -6.23
C THR A 53 -6.01 5.41 -7.18
N PRO A 54 -5.24 5.44 -8.29
CA PRO A 54 -5.09 4.27 -9.16
C PRO A 54 -4.25 3.16 -8.51
N TYR A 55 -3.61 3.41 -7.39
CA TYR A 55 -2.75 2.48 -6.68
C TYR A 55 -3.45 1.81 -5.50
N GLY A 56 -2.93 0.68 -5.06
CA GLY A 56 -3.49 -0.07 -3.94
C GLY A 56 -2.53 -1.14 -3.41
N LEU A 57 -1.27 -0.75 -3.13
CA LEU A 57 -0.32 -1.71 -2.56
C LEU A 57 -0.65 -2.01 -1.11
N CYS A 58 -0.61 -1.00 -0.27
CA CYS A 58 -0.85 -1.16 1.15
C CYS A 58 -1.34 0.13 1.80
N CYS A 59 -1.93 -0.01 2.98
CA CYS A 59 -2.20 1.09 3.89
C CYS A 59 -1.84 0.73 5.33
N SER A 60 -1.71 1.74 6.17
CA SER A 60 -1.57 1.59 7.62
C SER A 60 -2.62 2.45 8.30
N LEU A 61 -3.41 1.82 9.17
CA LEU A 61 -4.48 2.44 9.96
C LEU A 61 -4.06 2.48 11.43
N TRP A 62 -4.20 3.64 12.06
CA TRP A 62 -3.86 3.81 13.47
C TRP A 62 -5.12 4.17 14.26
N THR A 63 -5.55 3.30 15.16
CA THR A 63 -6.74 3.50 16.00
C THR A 63 -6.73 2.58 17.21
N GLU A 64 -7.24 3.05 18.34
CA GLU A 64 -7.47 2.24 19.53
C GLU A 64 -8.84 1.53 19.51
N ASN A 65 -9.72 1.90 18.59
CA ASN A 65 -11.05 1.32 18.47
C ASN A 65 -11.01 0.07 17.57
N LEU A 66 -11.15 -1.11 18.17
CA LEU A 66 -11.10 -2.39 17.46
C LEU A 66 -12.21 -2.51 16.39
N SER A 67 -13.42 -2.07 16.68
CA SER A 67 -14.52 -2.10 15.72
C SER A 67 -14.24 -1.21 14.50
N ARG A 68 -13.63 -0.05 14.71
CA ARG A 68 -13.16 0.83 13.63
C ARG A 68 -12.05 0.15 12.83
N ALA A 69 -11.10 -0.47 13.51
CA ALA A 69 -10.00 -1.18 12.85
C ALA A 69 -10.51 -2.19 11.82
N HIS A 70 -11.46 -3.04 12.20
CA HIS A 70 -12.05 -4.02 11.31
C HIS A 70 -12.90 -3.39 10.20
N ARG A 71 -13.75 -2.43 10.55
CA ARG A 71 -14.66 -1.78 9.61
C ARG A 71 -13.90 -1.01 8.53
N VAL A 72 -12.93 -0.19 8.90
CA VAL A 72 -12.14 0.60 7.95
C VAL A 72 -11.24 -0.31 7.12
N SER A 73 -10.56 -1.28 7.74
CA SER A 73 -9.71 -2.23 6.98
C SER A 73 -10.47 -2.96 5.89
N ALA A 74 -11.74 -3.32 6.14
CA ALA A 74 -12.57 -4.00 5.15
C ALA A 74 -13.00 -3.11 3.97
N GLN A 75 -12.91 -1.79 4.11
CA GLN A 75 -13.25 -0.82 3.06
C GLN A 75 -12.04 -0.34 2.26
N MET A 76 -10.83 -0.67 2.70
CA MET A 76 -9.62 -0.25 2.00
C MET A 76 -9.39 -1.10 0.75
N GLU A 77 -9.21 -0.42 -0.39
CA GLU A 77 -8.94 -1.05 -1.69
C GLU A 77 -7.45 -1.33 -1.91
N THR A 78 -6.80 -1.86 -0.89
CA THR A 78 -5.37 -2.19 -0.90
C THR A 78 -5.15 -3.69 -0.74
N GLY A 79 -4.03 -4.18 -1.26
CA GLY A 79 -3.64 -5.59 -1.10
C GLY A 79 -3.26 -5.95 0.33
N LEU A 80 -2.79 -4.97 1.11
CA LEU A 80 -2.45 -5.13 2.53
C LEU A 80 -2.99 -3.97 3.35
N THR A 81 -3.44 -4.30 4.55
CA THR A 81 -3.79 -3.30 5.56
C THR A 81 -3.12 -3.68 6.88
N TRP A 82 -2.31 -2.77 7.39
CA TRP A 82 -1.76 -2.88 8.75
C TRP A 82 -2.55 -2.02 9.72
N VAL A 83 -2.77 -2.53 10.92
CA VAL A 83 -3.41 -1.76 11.99
C VAL A 83 -2.43 -1.60 13.14
N ASN A 84 -2.18 -0.35 13.54
CA ASN A 84 -1.25 0.03 14.61
C ASN A 84 0.17 -0.53 14.44
N CYS A 85 0.56 -0.80 13.20
CA CYS A 85 1.91 -1.23 12.85
C CYS A 85 2.25 -0.82 11.42
N TRP A 86 3.52 -0.94 11.08
CA TRP A 86 4.04 -0.73 9.74
C TRP A 86 4.99 -1.86 9.37
N PHE A 87 4.83 -2.38 8.16
CA PHE A 87 5.71 -3.36 7.54
C PHE A 87 5.93 -4.65 8.35
N LEU A 88 4.99 -5.02 9.24
CA LEU A 88 5.00 -6.32 9.89
C LEU A 88 4.65 -7.38 8.85
N ARG A 89 5.61 -8.24 8.50
CA ARG A 89 5.47 -9.26 7.46
C ARG A 89 5.67 -10.66 8.01
N ASP A 90 4.86 -11.58 7.52
CA ASP A 90 5.08 -13.02 7.57
C ASP A 90 5.10 -13.54 6.12
N LEU A 91 6.19 -14.18 5.71
CA LEU A 91 6.36 -14.68 4.34
C LEU A 91 5.36 -15.77 3.94
N ARG A 92 4.58 -16.27 4.87
CA ARG A 92 3.50 -17.24 4.63
C ARG A 92 2.17 -16.59 4.26
N THR A 93 2.02 -15.30 4.54
CA THR A 93 0.81 -14.55 4.23
C THR A 93 0.85 -13.96 2.81
N PRO A 94 -0.31 -13.77 2.16
CA PRO A 94 -0.34 -13.18 0.84
C PRO A 94 0.17 -11.74 0.87
N PHE A 95 1.03 -11.40 -0.08
CA PHE A 95 1.55 -10.05 -0.28
C PHE A 95 1.40 -9.65 -1.74
N GLY A 96 0.92 -8.46 -2.00
CA GLY A 96 0.79 -7.91 -3.34
C GLY A 96 -0.22 -6.78 -3.42
N GLY A 97 -0.12 -5.99 -4.47
CA GLY A 97 -0.97 -4.82 -4.70
C GLY A 97 -2.32 -5.15 -5.33
N SER A 98 -3.24 -4.22 -5.18
CA SER A 98 -4.49 -4.13 -5.91
C SER A 98 -4.41 -2.99 -6.93
N LYS A 99 -5.41 -2.82 -7.79
CA LYS A 99 -5.46 -1.79 -8.83
C LYS A 99 -4.17 -1.82 -9.69
N GLN A 100 -3.56 -0.67 -9.97
CA GLN A 100 -2.33 -0.59 -10.77
C GLN A 100 -1.05 -0.97 -9.99
N SER A 101 -1.14 -1.19 -8.68
CA SER A 101 0.01 -1.60 -7.88
C SER A 101 0.41 -3.06 -8.07
N GLY A 102 -0.40 -3.88 -8.73
CA GLY A 102 -0.01 -5.23 -9.08
C GLY A 102 -1.16 -6.18 -9.33
N ILE A 103 -0.80 -7.37 -9.83
CA ILE A 103 -1.69 -8.51 -10.05
C ILE A 103 -1.13 -9.72 -9.29
N GLY A 104 -2.03 -10.61 -8.85
CA GLY A 104 -1.63 -11.79 -8.08
C GLY A 104 -1.17 -11.48 -6.65
N ARG A 105 -0.70 -12.52 -6.00
CA ARG A 105 -0.15 -12.44 -4.63
C ARG A 105 1.07 -13.35 -4.54
N GLU A 106 2.11 -12.89 -3.83
CA GLU A 106 3.23 -13.71 -3.40
C GLU A 106 3.09 -14.12 -1.93
N GLY A 107 3.95 -15.00 -1.47
CA GLY A 107 3.98 -15.51 -0.10
C GLY A 107 3.32 -16.88 0.04
N GLY A 108 4.00 -17.81 0.71
CA GLY A 108 3.49 -19.15 1.00
C GLY A 108 2.92 -19.88 -0.23
N VAL A 109 1.73 -20.46 -0.06
CA VAL A 109 1.01 -21.19 -1.12
C VAL A 109 0.61 -20.28 -2.30
N HIS A 110 0.40 -18.98 -2.07
CA HIS A 110 -0.02 -18.06 -3.12
C HIS A 110 1.05 -17.86 -4.20
N SER A 111 2.33 -17.95 -3.83
CA SER A 111 3.42 -17.95 -4.83
C SER A 111 3.34 -19.18 -5.74
N LEU A 112 3.04 -20.35 -5.17
CA LEU A 112 2.90 -21.56 -5.98
C LEU A 112 1.71 -21.46 -6.94
N GLU A 113 0.57 -21.00 -6.47
CA GLU A 113 -0.62 -20.80 -7.30
C GLU A 113 -0.39 -19.79 -8.44
N PHE A 114 0.38 -18.73 -8.18
CA PHE A 114 0.67 -17.70 -9.17
C PHE A 114 1.69 -18.13 -10.23
N TYR A 115 2.71 -18.90 -9.83
CA TYR A 115 3.81 -19.27 -10.74
C TYR A 115 3.69 -20.68 -11.35
N THR A 116 2.65 -21.44 -11.02
CA THR A 116 2.45 -22.81 -11.50
C THR A 116 1.04 -23.03 -12.01
N GLU A 117 0.85 -24.08 -12.82
CA GLU A 117 -0.45 -24.55 -13.24
C GLU A 117 -0.84 -25.84 -12.51
N LEU A 118 -2.08 -25.90 -12.01
CA LEU A 118 -2.64 -27.12 -11.45
C LEU A 118 -2.90 -28.13 -12.56
N ARG A 119 -2.38 -29.34 -12.41
CA ARG A 119 -2.60 -30.45 -13.32
C ARG A 119 -3.03 -31.71 -12.59
N ASN A 120 -4.04 -32.36 -13.09
CA ASN A 120 -4.43 -33.70 -12.64
C ASN A 120 -3.77 -34.78 -13.49
N GLY A 121 -3.13 -35.77 -12.86
CA GLY A 121 -2.60 -36.96 -13.48
C GLY A 121 -3.20 -38.21 -12.82
N CYS A 122 -3.91 -39.04 -13.60
CA CYS A 122 -4.45 -40.31 -13.11
C CYS A 122 -3.74 -41.47 -13.82
N VAL A 123 -3.12 -42.36 -13.05
CA VAL A 123 -2.45 -43.58 -13.57
C VAL A 123 -3.15 -44.79 -12.96
N LYS A 124 -3.72 -45.65 -13.82
CA LYS A 124 -4.22 -46.96 -13.41
C LYS A 124 -3.11 -47.99 -13.67
N LEU A 125 -2.71 -48.70 -12.61
CA LEU A 125 -1.78 -49.84 -12.66
C LEU A 125 -2.53 -51.13 -12.92
#